data_6881a816a23a39a634ee154b2c7c3da5
#
_entry.id   6881a816a23a39a634ee154b2c7c3da5
#
_cell.length_a   1.000
_cell.length_b   1.000
_cell.length_c   1.000
_cell.angle_alpha   90.00
_cell.angle_beta   90.00
_cell.angle_gamma   90.00
#
_symmetry.space_group_name_H-M   'P 1'
#
loop_
_entity.id
_entity.type
_entity.pdbx_description
1 polymer ?
#
loop_
_entity_poly.entity_id
_entity_poly.type
_entity_poly.pdbx_seq_one_letter_code
_entity_poly.pdbx_strand_id
1 'polypeptide(L)'
;MKKLFLLIAIAAIVTSCSQTSEQTRSENDLDIFLKQIEEDNLSEGPVINSAYWLGSNFITHDSQNIVADYSKRYTLKSLENSREASSFNNLKTSDSNRRKLELLKSSFVMPPPLDESLASELSSISTKLEAMYGSGEYCYEDGNCYDLEAFEQIIDTSRNPDELLMAWSGWHEVGKPMKSMYMRMVEIGN
;
A
#
# COMPACT_ATOMS: atom_id res chain seq x y z
N MET A 1 20.59 62.55 -14.41
CA MET A 1 21.45 61.39 -14.78
C MET A 1 21.68 60.42 -13.62
N LYS A 2 21.97 60.90 -12.38
CA LYS A 2 22.19 59.99 -11.23
C LYS A 2 20.98 59.10 -10.85
N LYS A 3 19.71 59.54 -11.00
CA LYS A 3 18.49 58.82 -10.69
C LYS A 3 18.14 57.72 -11.72
N LEU A 4 18.62 57.84 -12.97
CA LEU A 4 18.39 56.85 -14.01
C LEU A 4 19.32 55.62 -13.85
N PHE A 5 20.54 55.82 -13.38
CA PHE A 5 21.46 54.74 -13.08
C PHE A 5 21.00 53.88 -11.85
N LEU A 6 20.32 54.47 -10.88
CA LEU A 6 19.81 53.74 -9.71
C LEU A 6 18.65 52.81 -10.08
N LEU A 7 17.80 53.21 -11.04
CA LEU A 7 16.67 52.37 -11.50
C LEU A 7 17.15 51.16 -12.33
N ILE A 8 18.22 51.31 -13.08
CA ILE A 8 18.83 50.20 -13.86
C ILE A 8 19.52 49.18 -12.95
N ALA A 9 20.14 49.63 -11.85
CA ALA A 9 20.79 48.74 -10.87
C ALA A 9 19.76 47.93 -10.07
N ILE A 10 18.56 48.46 -9.80
CA ILE A 10 17.51 47.73 -9.09
C ILE A 10 16.83 46.70 -10.01
N ALA A 11 16.69 46.95 -11.32
CA ALA A 11 16.14 46.02 -12.29
C ALA A 11 17.03 44.77 -12.51
N ALA A 12 18.34 44.89 -12.33
CA ALA A 12 19.30 43.79 -12.49
C ALA A 12 19.30 42.77 -11.31
N ILE A 13 18.78 43.16 -10.16
CA ILE A 13 18.75 42.30 -8.95
C ILE A 13 17.52 41.35 -8.94
N VAL A 14 16.44 41.70 -9.64
CA VAL A 14 15.19 40.94 -9.64
C VAL A 14 15.20 39.76 -10.62
N THR A 15 16.17 39.67 -11.53
CA THR A 15 16.27 38.64 -12.58
C THR A 15 17.12 37.43 -12.15
N SER A 16 17.60 37.39 -10.88
CA SER A 16 18.54 36.34 -10.42
C SER A 16 17.88 35.25 -9.56
N CYS A 17 16.55 35.15 -9.52
CA CYS A 17 15.88 34.09 -8.77
C CYS A 17 14.82 33.36 -9.60
N SER A 18 15.25 32.41 -10.41
CA SER A 18 14.57 31.14 -10.69
C SER A 18 15.36 30.30 -11.71
N GLN A 19 16.55 29.90 -11.33
CA GLN A 19 17.07 28.62 -11.79
C GLN A 19 16.77 27.63 -10.66
N THR A 20 15.66 26.95 -10.76
CA THR A 20 15.50 25.63 -10.12
C THR A 20 16.59 24.79 -10.78
N SER A 21 17.76 24.69 -10.15
CA SER A 21 18.77 23.72 -10.56
C SER A 21 18.08 22.36 -10.38
N GLU A 22 17.71 21.70 -11.48
CA GLU A 22 17.50 20.26 -11.45
C GLU A 22 18.76 19.67 -10.82
N GLN A 23 18.66 19.29 -9.58
CA GLN A 23 19.77 18.71 -8.85
C GLN A 23 20.09 17.39 -9.55
N THR A 24 21.16 17.39 -10.35
CA THR A 24 21.56 16.19 -11.11
C THR A 24 21.94 15.11 -10.11
N ARG A 25 21.12 14.09 -9.99
CA ARG A 25 21.35 12.92 -9.13
C ARG A 25 22.64 12.21 -9.55
N SER A 26 23.44 11.82 -8.59
CA SER A 26 24.68 11.06 -8.78
C SER A 26 24.50 9.57 -8.46
N GLU A 27 25.45 8.75 -8.90
CA GLU A 27 25.44 7.32 -8.55
C GLU A 27 25.67 7.10 -7.04
N ASN A 28 26.45 7.97 -6.40
CA ASN A 28 26.59 7.96 -4.95
C ASN A 28 25.27 8.26 -4.20
N ASP A 29 24.44 9.19 -4.72
CA ASP A 29 23.10 9.46 -4.14
C ASP A 29 22.21 8.25 -4.29
N LEU A 30 22.28 7.53 -5.40
CA LEU A 30 21.55 6.30 -5.63
C LEU A 30 21.98 5.19 -4.67
N ASP A 31 23.27 5.00 -4.48
CA ASP A 31 23.80 3.96 -3.57
C ASP A 31 23.38 4.24 -2.12
N ILE A 32 23.44 5.50 -1.68
CA ILE A 32 22.94 5.90 -0.35
C ILE A 32 21.44 5.61 -0.23
N PHE A 33 20.64 5.99 -1.22
CA PHE A 33 19.20 5.77 -1.22
C PHE A 33 18.84 4.28 -1.16
N LEU A 34 19.45 3.45 -2.01
CA LEU A 34 19.17 2.00 -2.03
C LEU A 34 19.64 1.32 -0.72
N LYS A 35 20.76 1.74 -0.18
CA LYS A 35 21.27 1.22 1.10
C LYS A 35 20.32 1.57 2.25
N GLN A 36 19.81 2.80 2.30
CA GLN A 36 18.84 3.21 3.31
C GLN A 36 17.57 2.35 3.25
N ILE A 37 17.03 2.06 2.06
CA ILE A 37 15.86 1.18 1.90
C ILE A 37 16.18 -0.23 2.41
N GLU A 38 17.35 -0.77 2.11
CA GLU A 38 17.75 -2.10 2.57
C GLU A 38 17.85 -2.16 4.11
N GLU A 39 18.45 -1.15 4.72
CA GLU A 39 18.58 -1.03 6.19
C GLU A 39 17.19 -0.88 6.85
N ASP A 40 16.31 -0.05 6.30
CA ASP A 40 14.94 0.13 6.78
C ASP A 40 14.15 -1.19 6.70
N ASN A 41 14.22 -1.89 5.57
CA ASN A 41 13.55 -3.18 5.40
C ASN A 41 14.07 -4.25 6.37
N LEU A 42 15.36 -4.27 6.65
CA LEU A 42 15.95 -5.21 7.62
C LEU A 42 15.51 -4.90 9.06
N SER A 43 15.34 -3.62 9.41
CA SER A 43 14.97 -3.21 10.78
C SER A 43 13.47 -3.26 11.02
N GLU A 44 12.65 -2.80 10.07
CA GLU A 44 11.19 -2.68 10.21
C GLU A 44 10.44 -3.94 9.75
N GLY A 45 10.98 -4.66 8.77
CA GLY A 45 10.35 -5.84 8.17
C GLY A 45 9.90 -6.91 9.18
N PRO A 46 10.72 -7.31 10.16
CA PRO A 46 10.31 -8.29 11.16
C PRO A 46 9.11 -7.84 12.00
N VAL A 47 9.01 -6.55 12.32
CA VAL A 47 7.89 -6.00 13.11
C VAL A 47 6.62 -5.94 12.27
N ILE A 48 6.72 -5.50 11.02
CA ILE A 48 5.60 -5.44 10.07
C ILE A 48 5.07 -6.86 9.83
N ASN A 49 5.93 -7.83 9.55
CA ASN A 49 5.53 -9.22 9.34
C ASN A 49 4.86 -9.81 10.60
N SER A 50 5.36 -9.46 11.80
CA SER A 50 4.75 -9.89 13.06
C SER A 50 3.36 -9.29 13.26
N ALA A 51 3.15 -8.02 12.87
CA ALA A 51 1.84 -7.38 12.92
C ALA A 51 0.83 -8.08 11.99
N TYR A 52 1.22 -8.36 10.74
CA TYR A 52 0.37 -9.11 9.79
C TYR A 52 0.08 -10.52 10.28
N TRP A 53 1.09 -11.24 10.79
CA TRP A 53 0.88 -12.56 11.37
C TRP A 53 -0.11 -12.53 12.54
N LEU A 54 0.02 -11.54 13.45
CA LEU A 54 -0.90 -11.35 14.57
C LEU A 54 -2.34 -11.12 14.07
N GLY A 55 -2.52 -10.23 13.10
CA GLY A 55 -3.83 -9.90 12.55
C GLY A 55 -4.51 -11.05 11.81
N SER A 56 -3.72 -11.93 11.18
CA SER A 56 -4.23 -13.10 10.45
C SER A 56 -4.58 -14.28 11.37
N ASN A 57 -3.88 -14.43 12.49
CA ASN A 57 -4.07 -15.57 13.39
C ASN A 57 -4.97 -15.25 14.61
N PHE A 58 -5.03 -13.97 15.02
CA PHE A 58 -5.84 -13.51 16.14
C PHE A 58 -6.70 -12.34 15.69
N ILE A 59 -7.86 -12.63 15.09
CA ILE A 59 -8.76 -11.64 14.52
C ILE A 59 -9.55 -10.95 15.64
N THR A 60 -8.94 -9.92 16.23
CA THR A 60 -9.52 -9.08 17.29
C THR A 60 -9.51 -7.62 16.86
N HIS A 61 -10.29 -6.77 17.53
CA HIS A 61 -10.27 -5.33 17.30
C HIS A 61 -8.87 -4.74 17.48
N ASP A 62 -8.15 -5.17 18.51
CA ASP A 62 -6.80 -4.64 18.82
C ASP A 62 -5.76 -5.05 17.77
N SER A 63 -5.77 -6.33 17.34
CA SER A 63 -4.87 -6.78 16.27
C SER A 63 -5.15 -6.10 14.94
N GLN A 64 -6.41 -5.86 14.60
CA GLN A 64 -6.79 -5.13 13.39
C GLN A 64 -6.31 -3.69 13.42
N ASN A 65 -6.40 -3.00 14.55
CA ASN A 65 -5.87 -1.64 14.71
C ASN A 65 -4.34 -1.60 14.54
N ILE A 66 -3.63 -2.59 15.10
CA ILE A 66 -2.18 -2.72 14.94
C ILE A 66 -1.81 -2.91 13.46
N VAL A 67 -2.47 -3.83 12.76
CA VAL A 67 -2.22 -4.09 11.33
C VAL A 67 -2.50 -2.84 10.51
N ALA A 68 -3.63 -2.16 10.74
CA ALA A 68 -4.00 -0.95 9.99
C ALA A 68 -2.95 0.17 10.15
N ASP A 69 -2.43 0.39 11.36
CA ASP A 69 -1.41 1.40 11.62
C ASP A 69 -0.08 1.06 10.93
N TYR A 70 0.39 -0.19 11.02
CA TYR A 70 1.61 -0.62 10.36
C TYR A 70 1.47 -0.61 8.84
N SER A 71 0.34 -1.08 8.29
CA SER A 71 0.05 -1.06 6.87
C SER A 71 0.05 0.37 6.32
N LYS A 72 -0.62 1.31 7.00
CA LYS A 72 -0.61 2.73 6.62
C LYS A 72 0.81 3.29 6.55
N ARG A 73 1.61 3.11 7.61
CA ARG A 73 3.00 3.64 7.66
C ARG A 73 3.87 3.04 6.57
N TYR A 74 3.80 1.73 6.38
CA TYR A 74 4.54 1.03 5.33
C TYR A 74 4.17 1.53 3.94
N THR A 75 2.88 1.69 3.67
CA THR A 75 2.36 2.16 2.39
C THR A 75 2.82 3.59 2.07
N LEU A 76 2.74 4.51 3.04
CA LEU A 76 3.21 5.88 2.86
C LEU A 76 4.71 5.96 2.60
N LYS A 77 5.52 5.18 3.34
CA LYS A 77 6.97 5.10 3.12
C LYS A 77 7.32 4.51 1.76
N SER A 78 6.61 3.46 1.34
CA SER A 78 6.80 2.85 0.03
C SER A 78 6.45 3.81 -1.11
N LEU A 79 5.42 4.65 -0.93
CA LEU A 79 5.07 5.71 -1.91
C LEU A 79 6.17 6.77 -2.00
N GLU A 80 6.73 7.20 -0.87
CA GLU A 80 7.86 8.13 -0.83
C GLU A 80 9.07 7.53 -1.56
N ASN A 81 9.42 6.28 -1.26
CA ASN A 81 10.50 5.55 -1.92
C ASN A 81 10.28 5.42 -3.43
N SER A 82 9.05 5.15 -3.89
CA SER A 82 8.70 5.07 -5.31
C SER A 82 8.88 6.41 -6.03
N ARG A 83 8.52 7.52 -5.38
CA ARG A 83 8.72 8.87 -5.92
C ARG A 83 10.20 9.23 -5.98
N GLU A 84 10.95 8.96 -4.92
CA GLU A 84 12.38 9.19 -4.89
C GLU A 84 13.10 8.34 -5.95
N ALA A 85 12.71 7.06 -6.13
CA ALA A 85 13.23 6.19 -7.19
C ALA A 85 13.04 6.79 -8.59
N SER A 86 11.94 7.52 -8.82
CA SER A 86 11.66 8.18 -10.09
C SER A 86 12.61 9.33 -10.38
N SER A 87 13.20 9.97 -9.37
CA SER A 87 14.20 11.03 -9.54
C SER A 87 15.52 10.53 -10.16
N PHE A 88 15.76 9.22 -10.17
CA PHE A 88 16.94 8.58 -10.77
C PHE A 88 16.70 8.03 -12.18
N ASN A 89 15.58 8.34 -12.84
CA ASN A 89 15.22 7.77 -14.15
C ASN A 89 16.30 8.01 -15.22
N ASN A 90 16.90 9.19 -15.25
CA ASN A 90 17.89 9.60 -16.25
C ASN A 90 19.34 9.24 -15.87
N LEU A 91 19.56 8.68 -14.67
CA LEU A 91 20.88 8.31 -14.22
C LEU A 91 21.36 7.05 -14.92
N LYS A 92 22.58 7.05 -15.46
CA LYS A 92 23.25 5.84 -15.93
C LYS A 92 23.76 5.06 -14.71
N THR A 93 23.31 3.83 -14.56
CA THR A 93 23.69 2.97 -13.44
C THR A 93 23.74 1.50 -13.88
N SER A 94 24.17 0.61 -13.01
CA SER A 94 24.21 -0.82 -13.26
C SER A 94 22.81 -1.42 -13.53
N ASP A 95 22.74 -2.54 -14.25
CA ASP A 95 21.49 -3.24 -14.50
C ASP A 95 20.82 -3.68 -13.18
N SER A 96 21.60 -4.05 -12.17
CA SER A 96 21.11 -4.40 -10.85
C SER A 96 20.40 -3.22 -10.17
N ASN A 97 21.04 -2.03 -10.15
CA ASN A 97 20.45 -0.83 -9.57
C ASN A 97 19.21 -0.38 -10.38
N ARG A 98 19.28 -0.47 -11.73
CA ARG A 98 18.13 -0.18 -12.59
C ARG A 98 16.93 -1.09 -12.24
N ARG A 99 17.16 -2.39 -12.08
CA ARG A 99 16.12 -3.33 -11.68
C ARG A 99 15.52 -2.98 -10.31
N LYS A 100 16.34 -2.62 -9.31
CA LYS A 100 15.86 -2.18 -7.99
C LYS A 100 14.94 -0.96 -8.11
N LEU A 101 15.33 0.05 -8.88
CA LEU A 101 14.53 1.25 -9.13
C LEU A 101 13.19 0.91 -9.80
N GLU A 102 13.18 0.03 -10.82
CA GLU A 102 11.93 -0.39 -11.48
C GLU A 102 11.00 -1.13 -10.51
N LEU A 103 11.54 -2.00 -9.66
CA LEU A 103 10.73 -2.69 -8.64
C LEU A 103 10.12 -1.73 -7.63
N LEU A 104 10.87 -0.72 -7.15
CA LEU A 104 10.35 0.31 -6.26
C LEU A 104 9.22 1.13 -6.90
N LYS A 105 9.34 1.47 -8.18
CA LYS A 105 8.32 2.22 -8.93
C LYS A 105 7.08 1.41 -9.24
N SER A 106 7.22 0.11 -9.45
CA SER A 106 6.12 -0.80 -9.79
C SER A 106 5.45 -1.48 -8.60
N SER A 107 5.85 -1.14 -7.37
CA SER A 107 5.34 -1.80 -6.15
C SER A 107 3.86 -1.53 -5.85
N PHE A 108 3.24 -0.57 -6.53
CA PHE A 108 1.83 -0.26 -6.35
C PHE A 108 1.03 -0.57 -7.61
N VAL A 109 0.07 -1.50 -7.50
CA VAL A 109 -0.99 -1.70 -8.50
C VAL A 109 -1.98 -0.53 -8.42
N MET A 110 -2.25 -0.05 -7.21
CA MET A 110 -3.07 1.12 -6.92
C MET A 110 -2.31 1.98 -5.90
N PRO A 111 -1.69 3.10 -6.33
CA PRO A 111 -0.94 3.94 -5.42
C PRO A 111 -1.88 4.53 -4.35
N PRO A 112 -1.45 4.57 -3.09
CA PRO A 112 -2.25 5.19 -2.05
C PRO A 112 -2.43 6.69 -2.33
N PRO A 113 -3.57 7.28 -1.92
CA PRO A 113 -3.80 8.71 -2.06
C PRO A 113 -2.77 9.52 -1.26
N LEU A 114 -2.51 10.75 -1.72
CA LEU A 114 -1.62 11.69 -1.03
C LEU A 114 -2.21 12.23 0.26
N ASP A 115 -3.53 12.27 0.33
CA ASP A 115 -4.26 12.68 1.52
C ASP A 115 -4.09 11.63 2.61
N GLU A 116 -3.55 12.03 3.75
CA GLU A 116 -3.25 11.15 4.87
C GLU A 116 -4.52 10.52 5.48
N SER A 117 -5.64 11.25 5.46
CA SER A 117 -6.92 10.75 5.93
C SER A 117 -7.44 9.64 5.03
N LEU A 118 -7.38 9.83 3.71
CA LEU A 118 -7.79 8.82 2.73
C LEU A 118 -6.85 7.60 2.75
N ALA A 119 -5.55 7.79 2.91
CA ALA A 119 -4.60 6.69 3.07
C ALA A 119 -4.88 5.86 4.33
N SER A 120 -5.26 6.54 5.43
CA SER A 120 -5.65 5.90 6.69
C SER A 120 -6.96 5.12 6.54
N GLU A 121 -7.96 5.71 5.87
CA GLU A 121 -9.23 5.06 5.57
C GLU A 121 -9.02 3.82 4.71
N LEU A 122 -8.21 3.91 3.65
CA LEU A 122 -7.89 2.79 2.76
C LEU A 122 -7.26 1.61 3.51
N SER A 123 -6.27 1.89 4.36
CA SER A 123 -5.60 0.87 5.19
C SER A 123 -6.59 0.21 6.17
N SER A 124 -7.45 1.01 6.80
CA SER A 124 -8.49 0.51 7.72
C SER A 124 -9.52 -0.38 7.02
N ILE A 125 -9.97 0.01 5.82
CA ILE A 125 -10.91 -0.78 5.02
C ILE A 125 -10.27 -2.10 4.61
N SER A 126 -9.03 -2.08 4.10
CA SER A 126 -8.30 -3.29 3.69
C SER A 126 -8.20 -4.29 4.85
N THR A 127 -7.70 -3.83 6.00
CA THR A 127 -7.57 -4.66 7.20
C THR A 127 -8.91 -5.23 7.67
N LYS A 128 -9.98 -4.42 7.60
CA LYS A 128 -11.32 -4.86 7.98
C LYS A 128 -11.88 -5.91 7.02
N LEU A 129 -11.63 -5.77 5.72
CA LEU A 129 -12.03 -6.76 4.72
C LEU A 129 -11.33 -8.11 4.94
N GLU A 130 -10.02 -8.09 5.22
CA GLU A 130 -9.26 -9.30 5.56
C GLU A 130 -9.82 -9.98 6.80
N ALA A 131 -10.12 -9.21 7.86
CA ALA A 131 -10.72 -9.72 9.08
C ALA A 131 -12.11 -10.31 8.85
N MET A 132 -12.97 -9.62 8.11
CA MET A 132 -14.31 -10.10 7.78
C MET A 132 -14.27 -11.40 6.97
N TYR A 133 -13.31 -11.52 6.06
CA TYR A 133 -13.11 -12.75 5.29
C TYR A 133 -12.58 -13.87 6.20
N GLY A 134 -11.52 -13.64 6.95
CA GLY A 134 -10.89 -14.66 7.79
C GLY A 134 -11.75 -15.14 8.97
N SER A 135 -12.72 -14.32 9.44
CA SER A 135 -13.70 -14.72 10.46
C SER A 135 -15.09 -14.98 9.89
N GLY A 136 -15.19 -15.11 8.56
CA GLY A 136 -16.47 -15.28 7.88
C GLY A 136 -17.13 -16.61 8.21
N GLU A 137 -18.43 -16.54 8.50
CA GLU A 137 -19.30 -17.69 8.77
C GLU A 137 -20.63 -17.47 8.06
N TYR A 138 -21.22 -18.53 7.56
CA TYR A 138 -22.57 -18.52 7.01
C TYR A 138 -23.41 -19.61 7.65
N CYS A 139 -24.61 -19.24 8.14
CA CYS A 139 -25.57 -20.15 8.74
C CYS A 139 -26.77 -20.37 7.81
N TYR A 140 -27.12 -21.61 7.57
CA TYR A 140 -28.30 -22.00 6.81
C TYR A 140 -29.55 -21.98 7.69
N GLU A 141 -30.72 -22.02 7.05
CA GLU A 141 -32.03 -21.98 7.73
C GLU A 141 -32.25 -23.15 8.70
N ASP A 142 -31.56 -24.28 8.49
CA ASP A 142 -31.59 -25.46 9.35
C ASP A 142 -30.78 -25.29 10.65
N GLY A 143 -30.10 -24.16 10.81
CA GLY A 143 -29.28 -23.81 11.95
C GLY A 143 -27.83 -24.30 11.87
N ASN A 144 -27.41 -24.95 10.80
CA ASN A 144 -26.02 -25.34 10.59
C ASN A 144 -25.21 -24.13 10.11
N CYS A 145 -24.11 -23.84 10.83
CA CYS A 145 -23.17 -22.75 10.52
C CYS A 145 -21.83 -23.32 10.07
N TYR A 146 -21.26 -22.72 9.03
CA TYR A 146 -19.98 -23.13 8.46
C TYR A 146 -19.08 -21.91 8.31
N ASP A 147 -17.86 -22.00 8.82
CA ASP A 147 -16.78 -21.07 8.51
C ASP A 147 -16.09 -21.42 7.19
N LEU A 148 -15.12 -20.62 6.79
CA LEU A 148 -14.42 -20.84 5.52
C LEU A 148 -13.65 -22.16 5.48
N GLU A 149 -13.08 -22.61 6.62
CA GLU A 149 -12.35 -23.87 6.73
C GLU A 149 -13.29 -25.06 6.53
N ALA A 150 -14.47 -25.03 7.16
CA ALA A 150 -15.49 -26.07 7.00
C ALA A 150 -16.01 -26.16 5.55
N PHE A 151 -16.22 -25.02 4.88
CA PHE A 151 -16.58 -25.00 3.47
C PHE A 151 -15.47 -25.56 2.58
N GLU A 152 -14.21 -25.15 2.81
CA GLU A 152 -13.05 -25.65 2.08
C GLU A 152 -12.94 -27.17 2.20
N GLN A 153 -13.11 -27.71 3.42
CA GLN A 153 -13.08 -29.16 3.65
C GLN A 153 -14.16 -29.89 2.83
N ILE A 154 -15.39 -29.35 2.73
CA ILE A 154 -16.45 -29.93 1.90
C ILE A 154 -16.05 -29.89 0.42
N ILE A 155 -15.56 -28.76 -0.06
CA ILE A 155 -15.15 -28.57 -1.46
C ILE A 155 -14.04 -29.56 -1.84
N ASP A 156 -13.09 -29.78 -0.96
CA ASP A 156 -11.94 -30.67 -1.20
C ASP A 156 -12.32 -32.14 -1.18
N THR A 157 -13.21 -32.54 -0.29
CA THR A 157 -13.44 -33.97 0.01
C THR A 157 -14.73 -34.52 -0.58
N SER A 158 -15.79 -33.72 -0.72
CA SER A 158 -17.06 -34.19 -1.26
C SER A 158 -17.01 -34.47 -2.76
N ARG A 159 -17.82 -35.44 -3.19
CA ARG A 159 -18.10 -35.71 -4.62
C ARG A 159 -19.59 -35.63 -4.92
N ASN A 160 -20.37 -35.16 -3.93
CA ASN A 160 -21.80 -34.92 -4.07
C ASN A 160 -22.03 -33.49 -4.64
N PRO A 161 -22.64 -33.36 -5.84
CA PRO A 161 -22.87 -32.04 -6.45
C PRO A 161 -23.70 -31.08 -5.60
N ASP A 162 -24.66 -31.60 -4.82
CA ASP A 162 -25.54 -30.77 -3.99
C ASP A 162 -24.76 -30.20 -2.78
N GLU A 163 -23.87 -31.01 -2.16
CA GLU A 163 -22.99 -30.52 -1.09
C GLU A 163 -21.97 -29.52 -1.60
N LEU A 164 -21.38 -29.75 -2.79
CA LEU A 164 -20.45 -28.81 -3.41
C LEU A 164 -21.13 -27.49 -3.73
N LEU A 165 -22.35 -27.53 -4.30
CA LEU A 165 -23.12 -26.32 -4.60
C LEU A 165 -23.50 -25.57 -3.32
N MET A 166 -23.88 -26.27 -2.28
CA MET A 166 -24.19 -25.72 -0.97
C MET A 166 -22.96 -24.99 -0.41
N ALA A 167 -21.82 -25.65 -0.33
CA ALA A 167 -20.58 -25.06 0.20
C ALA A 167 -20.11 -23.85 -0.62
N TRP A 168 -20.17 -23.96 -1.95
CA TRP A 168 -19.81 -22.85 -2.85
C TRP A 168 -20.74 -21.64 -2.65
N SER A 169 -22.04 -21.87 -2.57
CA SER A 169 -23.02 -20.79 -2.37
C SER A 169 -22.86 -20.13 -1.00
N GLY A 170 -22.70 -20.91 0.07
CA GLY A 170 -22.48 -20.39 1.42
C GLY A 170 -21.21 -19.54 1.52
N TRP A 171 -20.10 -20.00 0.92
CA TRP A 171 -18.88 -19.21 0.84
C TRP A 171 -19.11 -17.82 0.21
N HIS A 172 -19.88 -17.74 -0.88
CA HIS A 172 -20.16 -16.48 -1.55
C HIS A 172 -21.07 -15.54 -0.75
N GLU A 173 -21.90 -16.08 0.15
CA GLU A 173 -22.72 -15.26 1.07
C GLU A 173 -21.85 -14.45 2.04
N VAL A 174 -20.70 -14.99 2.49
CA VAL A 174 -19.74 -14.28 3.35
C VAL A 174 -19.23 -12.98 2.71
N GLY A 175 -19.10 -12.94 1.38
CA GLY A 175 -18.64 -11.76 0.66
C GLY A 175 -19.66 -10.63 0.51
N LYS A 176 -20.95 -10.90 0.65
CA LYS A 176 -22.02 -9.89 0.40
C LYS A 176 -21.89 -8.63 1.25
N PRO A 177 -21.69 -8.69 2.58
CA PRO A 177 -21.55 -7.49 3.41
C PRO A 177 -20.28 -6.69 3.12
N MET A 178 -19.30 -7.27 2.41
CA MET A 178 -18.01 -6.64 2.08
C MET A 178 -18.11 -5.70 0.87
N LYS A 179 -19.14 -5.84 0.04
CA LYS A 179 -19.29 -5.12 -1.25
C LYS A 179 -19.14 -3.60 -1.13
N SER A 180 -19.79 -2.98 -0.14
CA SER A 180 -19.73 -1.51 0.03
C SER A 180 -18.32 -1.02 0.36
N MET A 181 -17.54 -1.81 1.09
CA MET A 181 -16.15 -1.50 1.42
C MET A 181 -15.23 -1.63 0.21
N TYR A 182 -15.40 -2.66 -0.62
CA TYR A 182 -14.69 -2.76 -1.89
C TYR A 182 -15.00 -1.58 -2.83
N MET A 183 -16.26 -1.17 -2.92
CA MET A 183 -16.64 0.02 -3.70
C MET A 183 -15.94 1.27 -3.17
N ARG A 184 -15.89 1.44 -1.84
CA ARG A 184 -15.19 2.58 -1.23
C ARG A 184 -13.69 2.56 -1.49
N MET A 185 -13.04 1.38 -1.47
CA MET A 185 -11.62 1.25 -1.85
C MET A 185 -11.37 1.75 -3.28
N VAL A 186 -12.23 1.37 -4.23
CA VAL A 186 -12.14 1.82 -5.63
C VAL A 186 -12.31 3.33 -5.74
N GLU A 187 -13.25 3.93 -5.01
CA GLU A 187 -13.44 5.39 -4.97
C GLU A 187 -12.20 6.13 -4.45
N ILE A 188 -11.55 5.60 -3.41
CA ILE A 188 -10.33 6.19 -2.83
C ILE A 188 -9.15 6.05 -3.79
N GLY A 189 -9.07 4.96 -4.56
CA GLY A 189 -7.95 4.65 -5.46
C GLY A 189 -8.04 5.31 -6.83
N ASN A 190 -9.18 5.92 -7.20
CA ASN A 190 -9.39 6.66 -8.44
C ASN A 190 -9.21 8.16 -8.25
#